data_e5a20b416a99428410a59d3d30239ba6
#
_entry.id   e5a20b416a99428410a59d3d30239ba6
#
_cell.length_a   1.000
_cell.length_b   1.000
_cell.length_c   1.000
_cell.angle_alpha   90.00
_cell.angle_beta   90.00
_cell.angle_gamma   90.00
#
_symmetry.space_group_name_H-M   'P 1'
#
loop_
_entity.id
_entity.type
_entity.pdbx_description
1 polymer ?
#
loop_
_entity_poly.entity_id
_entity_poly.type
_entity_poly.pdbx_seq_one_letter_code
_entity_poly.pdbx_strand_id
1 'polypeptide(L)'
;GMAAKARAVGILQTENEDIRSLRELVIYGLKGMAAYHSHASHLGFTSPAVTAFMAKALAATLDDTLDAQSLTALVLETGKFGVEAMALLDQANTESYGNPEITEVNLGVRRNPGILISGHDLKDMEQLLEQTAGTGVDVYTHSEMLPANYYPAFKKYSHFVGNYGNSWWQQDKEFESFNGVILMTTNCITPPKASYLDRM
;
A
#
# COMPACT_ATOMS: atom_id res chain seq x y z
N GLY A 1 27.14 16.59 7.28
CA GLY A 1 26.30 15.84 6.33
C GLY A 1 24.85 15.81 6.76
N MET A 2 23.95 15.26 5.94
CA MET A 2 22.50 15.17 6.19
C MET A 2 22.17 14.51 7.54
N ALA A 3 22.82 13.40 7.86
CA ALA A 3 22.62 12.66 9.12
C ALA A 3 22.91 13.51 10.39
N ALA A 4 23.88 14.42 10.33
CA ALA A 4 24.16 15.31 11.45
C ALA A 4 23.08 16.40 11.60
N LYS A 5 22.53 16.89 10.48
CA LYS A 5 21.42 17.85 10.48
C LYS A 5 20.11 17.22 10.93
N ALA A 6 19.85 15.97 10.58
CA ALA A 6 18.61 15.27 10.93
C ALA A 6 18.38 15.20 12.46
N ARG A 7 19.45 15.10 13.25
CA ARG A 7 19.37 15.08 14.72
C ARG A 7 19.04 16.45 15.34
N ALA A 8 19.13 17.53 14.57
CA ALA A 8 18.92 18.90 15.04
C ALA A 8 17.59 19.50 14.53
N VAL A 9 16.74 18.71 13.87
CA VAL A 9 15.49 19.21 13.31
C VAL A 9 14.33 18.23 13.54
N GLY A 10 13.12 18.75 13.57
CA GLY A 10 11.90 17.96 13.74
C GLY A 10 11.88 17.18 15.06
N ILE A 11 11.19 16.04 15.05
CA ILE A 11 11.02 15.21 16.26
C ILE A 11 12.33 14.63 16.80
N LEU A 12 13.38 14.51 15.98
CA LEU A 12 14.66 13.93 16.39
C LEU A 12 15.46 14.85 17.34
N GLN A 13 15.10 16.14 17.47
CA GLN A 13 15.66 17.04 18.48
C GLN A 13 15.00 16.89 19.86
N THR A 14 13.92 16.12 19.99
CA THR A 14 13.24 15.86 21.26
C THR A 14 14.16 15.05 22.18
N GLU A 15 14.61 15.65 23.29
CA GLU A 15 15.57 15.03 24.23
C GLU A 15 14.95 13.85 24.99
N ASN A 16 13.69 13.99 25.43
CA ASN A 16 12.98 12.94 26.14
C ASN A 16 12.58 11.82 25.17
N GLU A 17 13.11 10.61 25.40
CA GLU A 17 12.90 9.45 24.52
C GLU A 17 11.45 8.97 24.49
N ASP A 18 10.71 9.05 25.60
CA ASP A 18 9.30 8.66 25.65
C ASP A 18 8.44 9.60 24.81
N ILE A 19 8.67 10.93 24.96
CA ILE A 19 7.99 11.94 24.14
C ILE A 19 8.32 11.76 22.66
N ARG A 20 9.58 11.53 22.32
CA ARG A 20 10.00 11.28 20.94
C ARG A 20 9.34 10.03 20.36
N SER A 21 9.33 8.94 21.11
CA SER A 21 8.71 7.67 20.68
C SER A 21 7.21 7.82 20.44
N LEU A 22 6.50 8.54 21.28
CA LEU A 22 5.06 8.81 21.07
C LEU A 22 4.82 9.66 19.81
N ARG A 23 5.64 10.70 19.58
CA ARG A 23 5.60 11.49 18.34
C ARG A 23 5.86 10.64 17.11
N GLU A 24 6.85 9.75 17.17
CA GLU A 24 7.15 8.80 16.09
C GLU A 24 5.98 7.85 15.82
N LEU A 25 5.34 7.32 16.86
CA LEU A 25 4.15 6.45 16.70
C LEU A 25 3.02 7.17 15.96
N VAL A 26 2.76 8.45 16.30
CA VAL A 26 1.77 9.26 15.56
C VAL A 26 2.17 9.37 14.09
N ILE A 27 3.41 9.70 13.79
CA ILE A 27 3.89 9.85 12.40
C ILE A 27 3.77 8.53 11.61
N TYR A 28 4.14 7.40 12.21
CA TYR A 28 3.98 6.10 11.55
C TYR A 28 2.52 5.74 11.31
N GLY A 29 1.64 6.01 12.28
CA GLY A 29 0.19 5.85 12.10
C GLY A 29 -0.34 6.72 10.96
N LEU A 30 0.09 7.99 10.89
CA LEU A 30 -0.30 8.90 9.80
C LEU A 30 0.20 8.45 8.43
N LYS A 31 1.39 7.85 8.34
CA LYS A 31 1.89 7.28 7.07
C LYS A 31 0.98 6.17 6.55
N GLY A 32 0.58 5.23 7.41
CA GLY A 32 -0.35 4.16 7.04
C GLY A 32 -1.72 4.70 6.66
N MET A 33 -2.25 5.64 7.45
CA MET A 33 -3.54 6.31 7.18
C MET A 33 -3.52 7.03 5.83
N ALA A 34 -2.44 7.76 5.53
CA ALA A 34 -2.27 8.46 4.26
C ALA A 34 -2.23 7.50 3.07
N ALA A 35 -1.58 6.34 3.20
CA ALA A 35 -1.55 5.33 2.15
C ALA A 35 -2.95 4.78 1.85
N TYR A 36 -3.71 4.37 2.85
CA TYR A 36 -5.08 3.88 2.65
C TYR A 36 -6.02 4.95 2.11
N HIS A 37 -5.93 6.18 2.64
CA HIS A 37 -6.73 7.30 2.14
C HIS A 37 -6.39 7.66 0.69
N SER A 38 -5.12 7.54 0.28
CA SER A 38 -4.68 7.76 -1.11
C SER A 38 -5.35 6.77 -2.05
N HIS A 39 -5.33 5.48 -1.73
CA HIS A 39 -6.00 4.46 -2.55
C HIS A 39 -7.51 4.69 -2.65
N ALA A 40 -8.18 5.05 -1.56
CA ALA A 40 -9.60 5.42 -1.59
C ALA A 40 -9.84 6.65 -2.49
N SER A 41 -8.97 7.66 -2.42
CA SER A 41 -9.06 8.88 -3.23
C SER A 41 -8.92 8.61 -4.72
N HIS A 42 -8.08 7.65 -5.13
CA HIS A 42 -7.94 7.24 -6.53
C HIS A 42 -9.25 6.67 -7.09
N LEU A 43 -10.10 6.15 -6.23
CA LEU A 43 -11.45 5.67 -6.57
C LEU A 43 -12.55 6.73 -6.39
N GLY A 44 -12.18 7.97 -6.03
CA GLY A 44 -13.11 9.07 -5.82
C GLY A 44 -13.71 9.15 -4.41
N PHE A 45 -13.23 8.33 -3.46
CA PHE A 45 -13.70 8.32 -2.09
C PHE A 45 -12.77 9.12 -1.18
N THR A 46 -13.31 10.11 -0.47
CA THR A 46 -12.53 10.99 0.42
C THR A 46 -13.24 11.20 1.74
N SER A 47 -12.49 11.45 2.81
CA SER A 47 -13.02 11.82 4.13
C SER A 47 -12.37 13.12 4.60
N PRO A 48 -13.10 14.24 4.62
CA PRO A 48 -12.61 15.49 5.19
C PRO A 48 -12.18 15.36 6.66
N ALA A 49 -12.88 14.50 7.44
CA ALA A 49 -12.55 14.26 8.84
C ALA A 49 -11.18 13.60 9.01
N VAL A 50 -10.88 12.57 8.20
CA VAL A 50 -9.56 11.89 8.19
C VAL A 50 -8.48 12.88 7.77
N THR A 51 -8.70 13.66 6.71
CA THR A 51 -7.72 14.63 6.21
C THR A 51 -7.44 15.74 7.24
N ALA A 52 -8.48 16.28 7.88
CA ALA A 52 -8.32 17.30 8.93
C ALA A 52 -7.59 16.73 10.15
N PHE A 53 -7.90 15.48 10.54
CA PHE A 53 -7.19 14.82 11.63
C PHE A 53 -5.71 14.62 11.30
N MET A 54 -5.36 14.14 10.10
CA MET A 54 -3.96 13.97 9.69
C MET A 54 -3.17 15.27 9.82
N ALA A 55 -3.72 16.39 9.36
CA ALA A 55 -3.07 17.70 9.46
C ALA A 55 -2.89 18.15 10.93
N LYS A 56 -3.95 18.01 11.75
CA LYS A 56 -3.92 18.32 13.20
C LYS A 56 -2.87 17.47 13.91
N ALA A 57 -2.90 16.15 13.70
CA ALA A 57 -2.01 15.22 14.39
C ALA A 57 -0.54 15.42 13.99
N LEU A 58 -0.28 15.68 12.71
CA LEU A 58 1.07 15.99 12.24
C LEU A 58 1.60 17.28 12.87
N ALA A 59 0.80 18.35 12.93
CA ALA A 59 1.18 19.60 13.60
C ALA A 59 1.47 19.37 15.10
N ALA A 60 0.67 18.57 15.79
CA ALA A 60 0.83 18.27 17.21
C ALA A 60 2.16 17.55 17.52
N THR A 61 2.78 16.86 16.56
CA THR A 61 4.11 16.25 16.78
C THR A 61 5.24 17.25 16.96
N LEU A 62 5.00 18.53 16.68
CA LEU A 62 5.96 19.64 16.87
C LEU A 62 5.58 20.55 18.03
N ASP A 63 4.51 20.25 18.77
CA ASP A 63 4.07 21.03 19.92
C ASP A 63 4.78 20.55 21.18
N ASP A 64 5.74 21.36 21.67
CA ASP A 64 6.53 21.05 22.87
C ASP A 64 5.76 21.23 24.19
N THR A 65 4.52 21.72 24.13
CA THR A 65 3.65 21.84 25.33
C THR A 65 2.90 20.54 25.64
N LEU A 66 2.88 19.57 24.70
CA LEU A 66 2.19 18.29 24.90
C LEU A 66 3.03 17.33 25.74
N ASP A 67 2.46 16.90 26.84
CA ASP A 67 3.05 15.89 27.74
C ASP A 67 2.80 14.44 27.21
N ALA A 68 3.40 13.47 27.90
CA ALA A 68 3.27 12.06 27.54
C ALA A 68 1.82 11.55 27.58
N GLN A 69 0.98 12.07 28.49
CA GLN A 69 -0.42 11.68 28.59
C GLN A 69 -1.21 12.19 27.37
N SER A 70 -1.02 13.45 26.99
CA SER A 70 -1.64 14.08 25.83
C SER A 70 -1.21 13.39 24.53
N LEU A 71 0.08 13.08 24.39
CA LEU A 71 0.58 12.35 23.22
C LEU A 71 0.09 10.90 23.15
N THR A 72 -0.06 10.22 24.29
CA THR A 72 -0.68 8.88 24.33
C THR A 72 -2.14 8.93 23.87
N ALA A 73 -2.89 9.94 24.30
CA ALA A 73 -4.27 10.12 23.81
C ALA A 73 -4.30 10.37 22.29
N LEU A 74 -3.35 11.16 21.77
CA LEU A 74 -3.21 11.40 20.33
C LEU A 74 -2.85 10.13 19.55
N VAL A 75 -2.00 9.25 20.10
CA VAL A 75 -1.68 7.93 19.49
C VAL A 75 -2.96 7.08 19.38
N LEU A 76 -3.77 7.03 20.43
CA LEU A 76 -5.04 6.28 20.43
C LEU A 76 -6.05 6.89 19.43
N GLU A 77 -6.12 8.23 19.37
CA GLU A 77 -6.95 8.94 18.39
C GLU A 77 -6.48 8.65 16.95
N THR A 78 -5.16 8.58 16.73
CA THR A 78 -4.57 8.18 15.44
C THR A 78 -5.01 6.77 15.04
N GLY A 79 -5.01 5.83 15.98
CA GLY A 79 -5.54 4.48 15.74
C GLY A 79 -7.01 4.49 15.34
N LYS A 80 -7.85 5.29 16.01
CA LYS A 80 -9.26 5.43 15.67
C LYS A 80 -9.47 5.94 14.24
N PHE A 81 -8.79 7.02 13.85
CA PHE A 81 -8.87 7.54 12.48
C PHE A 81 -8.25 6.60 11.45
N GLY A 82 -7.29 5.77 11.86
CA GLY A 82 -6.77 4.68 11.04
C GLY A 82 -7.85 3.67 10.67
N VAL A 83 -8.72 3.28 11.62
CA VAL A 83 -9.89 2.43 11.34
C VAL A 83 -10.86 3.10 10.38
N GLU A 84 -11.12 4.39 10.54
CA GLU A 84 -11.99 5.15 9.62
C GLU A 84 -11.41 5.20 8.20
N ALA A 85 -10.10 5.36 8.05
CA ALA A 85 -9.44 5.35 6.74
C ALA A 85 -9.48 3.96 6.08
N MET A 86 -9.32 2.88 6.86
CA MET A 86 -9.46 1.51 6.36
C MET A 86 -10.90 1.20 5.95
N ALA A 87 -11.89 1.63 6.73
CA ALA A 87 -13.30 1.47 6.37
C ALA A 87 -13.65 2.22 5.08
N LEU A 88 -13.10 3.43 4.89
CA LEU A 88 -13.26 4.20 3.66
C LEU A 88 -12.68 3.46 2.45
N LEU A 89 -11.50 2.86 2.60
CA LEU A 89 -10.88 2.07 1.52
C LEU A 89 -11.67 0.80 1.22
N ASP A 90 -12.14 0.10 2.24
CA ASP A 90 -13.01 -1.09 2.05
C ASP A 90 -14.28 -0.71 1.27
N GLN A 91 -14.94 0.38 1.67
CA GLN A 91 -16.08 0.92 0.94
C GLN A 91 -15.73 1.24 -0.52
N ALA A 92 -14.62 1.96 -0.76
CA ALA A 92 -14.17 2.34 -2.08
C ALA A 92 -13.93 1.11 -2.98
N ASN A 93 -13.26 0.10 -2.44
CA ASN A 93 -12.97 -1.14 -3.18
C ASN A 93 -14.23 -1.96 -3.46
N THR A 94 -15.11 -2.12 -2.45
CA THR A 94 -16.32 -2.95 -2.61
C THR A 94 -17.38 -2.30 -3.48
N GLU A 95 -17.54 -0.97 -3.44
CA GLU A 95 -18.42 -0.25 -4.34
C GLU A 95 -17.89 -0.23 -5.78
N SER A 96 -16.57 -0.16 -5.97
CA SER A 96 -15.94 -0.13 -7.31
C SER A 96 -15.84 -1.51 -7.94
N TYR A 97 -15.52 -2.55 -7.16
CA TYR A 97 -15.13 -3.87 -7.69
C TYR A 97 -16.02 -5.03 -7.25
N GLY A 98 -17.01 -4.76 -6.40
CA GLY A 98 -17.90 -5.76 -5.81
C GLY A 98 -17.34 -6.36 -4.52
N ASN A 99 -18.20 -7.06 -3.79
CA ASN A 99 -17.76 -7.73 -2.55
C ASN A 99 -16.84 -8.92 -2.87
N PRO A 100 -15.74 -9.11 -2.11
CA PRO A 100 -14.88 -10.26 -2.27
C PRO A 100 -15.64 -11.58 -2.19
N GLU A 101 -15.27 -12.53 -3.05
CA GLU A 101 -15.88 -13.86 -3.14
C GLU A 101 -14.85 -14.94 -2.83
N ILE A 102 -15.31 -16.07 -2.27
CA ILE A 102 -14.49 -17.28 -2.14
C ILE A 102 -14.06 -17.70 -3.56
N THR A 103 -12.76 -17.77 -3.80
CA THR A 103 -12.18 -17.93 -5.13
C THR A 103 -11.02 -18.91 -5.12
N GLU A 104 -11.04 -19.86 -6.04
CA GLU A 104 -9.86 -20.67 -6.35
C GLU A 104 -8.91 -19.83 -7.21
N VAL A 105 -7.68 -19.62 -6.71
CA VAL A 105 -6.65 -18.84 -7.40
C VAL A 105 -5.67 -19.78 -8.08
N ASN A 106 -5.50 -19.63 -9.39
CA ASN A 106 -4.49 -20.39 -10.13
C ASN A 106 -3.09 -19.91 -9.73
N LEU A 107 -2.20 -20.85 -9.44
CA LEU A 107 -0.79 -20.59 -9.08
C LEU A 107 0.18 -20.99 -10.20
N GLY A 108 -0.32 -21.51 -11.32
CA GLY A 108 0.48 -21.86 -12.48
C GLY A 108 0.65 -20.70 -13.45
N VAL A 109 1.59 -20.85 -14.38
CA VAL A 109 1.84 -19.89 -15.46
C VAL A 109 1.42 -20.48 -16.82
N ARG A 110 1.04 -19.59 -17.75
CA ARG A 110 0.76 -19.91 -19.14
C ARG A 110 2.00 -19.66 -20.01
N ARG A 111 1.85 -19.80 -21.32
CA ARG A 111 2.95 -19.66 -22.29
C ARG A 111 3.04 -18.26 -22.91
N ASN A 112 2.07 -17.40 -22.68
CA ASN A 112 2.06 -16.04 -23.21
C ASN A 112 3.10 -15.17 -22.49
N PRO A 113 3.55 -14.06 -23.09
CA PRO A 113 4.26 -13.02 -22.37
C PRO A 113 3.48 -12.61 -21.13
N GLY A 114 4.16 -12.35 -20.00
CA GLY A 114 3.50 -12.08 -18.74
C GLY A 114 3.94 -10.76 -18.11
N ILE A 115 2.99 -10.12 -17.42
CA ILE A 115 3.24 -9.02 -16.50
C ILE A 115 2.90 -9.48 -15.09
N LEU A 116 3.84 -9.29 -14.17
CA LEU A 116 3.67 -9.53 -12.73
C LEU A 116 3.39 -8.21 -12.06
N ILE A 117 2.21 -8.03 -11.47
CA ILE A 117 1.86 -6.81 -10.75
C ILE A 117 1.89 -7.07 -9.23
N SER A 118 2.62 -6.23 -8.50
CA SER A 118 2.74 -6.29 -7.04
C SER A 118 2.44 -4.93 -6.41
N GLY A 119 2.13 -4.91 -5.11
CA GLY A 119 1.69 -3.73 -4.38
C GLY A 119 0.22 -3.85 -3.97
N HIS A 120 -0.47 -2.72 -3.78
CA HIS A 120 -1.80 -2.73 -3.15
C HIS A 120 -2.89 -2.02 -3.97
N ASP A 121 -2.53 -1.24 -5.00
CA ASP A 121 -3.48 -0.37 -5.68
C ASP A 121 -4.35 -1.14 -6.69
N LEU A 122 -5.62 -1.35 -6.35
CA LEU A 122 -6.57 -2.02 -7.24
C LEU A 122 -6.96 -1.16 -8.45
N LYS A 123 -6.80 0.16 -8.40
CA LYS A 123 -7.00 1.02 -9.56
C LYS A 123 -5.93 0.81 -10.61
N ASP A 124 -4.67 0.65 -10.20
CA ASP A 124 -3.58 0.28 -11.10
C ASP A 124 -3.82 -1.10 -11.72
N MET A 125 -4.33 -2.06 -10.92
CA MET A 125 -4.71 -3.39 -11.42
C MET A 125 -5.80 -3.30 -12.49
N GLU A 126 -6.85 -2.50 -12.25
CA GLU A 126 -7.91 -2.26 -13.23
C GLU A 126 -7.35 -1.72 -14.54
N GLN A 127 -6.55 -0.66 -14.45
CA GLN A 127 -5.96 -0.01 -15.62
C GLN A 127 -5.03 -0.94 -16.40
N LEU A 128 -4.23 -1.76 -15.69
CA LEU A 128 -3.39 -2.76 -16.32
C LEU A 128 -4.22 -3.77 -17.11
N LEU A 129 -5.28 -4.31 -16.51
CA LEU A 129 -6.16 -5.29 -17.16
C LEU A 129 -6.88 -4.70 -18.37
N GLU A 130 -7.33 -3.45 -18.29
CA GLU A 130 -7.94 -2.75 -19.42
C GLU A 130 -6.97 -2.54 -20.57
N GLN A 131 -5.75 -2.07 -20.28
CA GLN A 131 -4.73 -1.78 -21.29
C GLN A 131 -4.19 -3.04 -21.96
N THR A 132 -4.16 -4.17 -21.27
CA THR A 132 -3.63 -5.43 -21.78
C THR A 132 -4.68 -6.33 -22.41
N ALA A 133 -5.96 -5.96 -22.34
CA ALA A 133 -7.04 -6.74 -22.94
C ALA A 133 -6.85 -6.93 -24.45
N GLY A 134 -6.88 -8.19 -24.92
CA GLY A 134 -6.73 -8.55 -26.34
C GLY A 134 -5.32 -8.44 -26.91
N THR A 135 -4.31 -8.10 -26.10
CA THR A 135 -2.91 -7.98 -26.57
C THR A 135 -2.15 -9.30 -26.61
N GLY A 136 -2.68 -10.37 -26.02
CA GLY A 136 -2.00 -11.67 -25.89
C GLY A 136 -1.02 -11.72 -24.72
N VAL A 137 -1.02 -10.71 -23.83
CA VAL A 137 -0.22 -10.69 -22.61
C VAL A 137 -1.05 -11.22 -21.45
N ASP A 138 -0.48 -12.10 -20.64
CA ASP A 138 -1.09 -12.60 -19.40
C ASP A 138 -0.68 -11.74 -18.21
N VAL A 139 -1.58 -11.55 -17.24
CA VAL A 139 -1.35 -10.79 -16.01
C VAL A 139 -1.42 -11.71 -14.80
N TYR A 140 -0.46 -11.55 -13.90
CA TYR A 140 -0.34 -12.29 -12.65
C TYR A 140 -0.22 -11.32 -11.50
N THR A 141 -0.92 -11.58 -10.39
CA THR A 141 -0.68 -10.86 -9.13
C THR A 141 0.50 -11.46 -8.36
N HIS A 142 1.09 -10.65 -7.50
CA HIS A 142 2.11 -11.07 -6.55
C HIS A 142 1.84 -10.46 -5.18
N SER A 143 2.10 -11.23 -4.11
CA SER A 143 2.05 -10.76 -2.73
C SER A 143 0.74 -10.05 -2.39
N GLU A 144 0.79 -8.81 -1.98
CA GLU A 144 -0.35 -8.03 -1.49
C GLU A 144 -1.37 -7.66 -2.59
N MET A 145 -1.07 -7.91 -3.86
CA MET A 145 -2.04 -7.80 -4.95
C MET A 145 -2.92 -9.06 -5.10
N LEU A 146 -2.63 -10.15 -4.40
CA LEU A 146 -3.43 -11.38 -4.38
C LEU A 146 -4.95 -11.12 -4.19
N PRO A 147 -5.39 -10.20 -3.32
CA PRO A 147 -6.81 -9.88 -3.15
C PRO A 147 -7.55 -9.49 -4.43
N ALA A 148 -6.88 -8.97 -5.44
CA ALA A 148 -7.51 -8.66 -6.73
C ALA A 148 -8.25 -9.88 -7.34
N ASN A 149 -7.77 -11.09 -7.08
CA ASN A 149 -8.41 -12.33 -7.55
C ASN A 149 -9.80 -12.55 -6.94
N TYR A 150 -10.11 -11.93 -5.81
CA TYR A 150 -11.36 -12.14 -5.07
C TYR A 150 -12.49 -11.21 -5.50
N TYR A 151 -12.17 -10.10 -6.16
CA TYR A 151 -13.14 -9.09 -6.57
C TYR A 151 -13.84 -9.47 -7.87
N PRO A 152 -15.19 -9.49 -7.92
CA PRO A 152 -15.96 -9.90 -9.10
C PRO A 152 -15.60 -9.13 -10.36
N ALA A 153 -15.34 -7.81 -10.25
CA ALA A 153 -15.07 -6.95 -11.39
C ALA A 153 -13.85 -7.38 -12.22
N PHE A 154 -12.87 -8.04 -11.60
CA PHE A 154 -11.66 -8.49 -12.30
C PHE A 154 -11.81 -9.88 -12.96
N LYS A 155 -12.81 -10.68 -12.55
CA LYS A 155 -13.03 -12.04 -13.07
C LYS A 155 -13.45 -12.09 -14.54
N LYS A 156 -13.88 -10.95 -15.09
CA LYS A 156 -14.22 -10.83 -16.53
C LYS A 156 -13.01 -10.90 -17.47
N TYR A 157 -11.81 -10.67 -16.97
CA TYR A 157 -10.59 -10.60 -17.76
C TYR A 157 -9.96 -12.00 -17.91
N SER A 158 -10.09 -12.63 -19.05
CA SER A 158 -9.59 -14.00 -19.30
C SER A 158 -8.06 -14.12 -19.31
N HIS A 159 -7.33 -12.99 -19.47
CA HIS A 159 -5.88 -12.89 -19.40
C HIS A 159 -5.36 -12.57 -18.00
N PHE A 160 -6.24 -12.32 -17.03
CA PHE A 160 -5.90 -12.33 -15.61
C PHE A 160 -5.84 -13.79 -15.13
N VAL A 161 -4.63 -14.31 -14.99
CA VAL A 161 -4.40 -15.76 -14.86
C VAL A 161 -4.52 -16.24 -13.43
N GLY A 162 -4.00 -15.47 -12.48
CA GLY A 162 -3.95 -15.84 -11.08
C GLY A 162 -2.78 -15.18 -10.35
N ASN A 163 -2.18 -15.87 -9.39
CA ASN A 163 -1.10 -15.34 -8.56
C ASN A 163 0.20 -16.10 -8.77
N TYR A 164 1.31 -15.37 -8.83
CA TYR A 164 2.67 -15.91 -8.89
C TYR A 164 3.44 -15.50 -7.63
N GLY A 165 4.07 -16.48 -7.00
CA GLY A 165 4.88 -16.24 -5.80
C GLY A 165 4.05 -16.12 -4.51
N ASN A 166 4.70 -15.62 -3.49
CA ASN A 166 4.22 -15.60 -2.11
C ASN A 166 4.23 -14.19 -1.52
N SER A 167 4.84 -14.06 -0.32
CA SER A 167 4.88 -12.82 0.43
C SER A 167 6.01 -11.89 -0.03
N TRP A 168 5.89 -10.60 0.29
CA TRP A 168 6.80 -9.54 -0.15
C TRP A 168 8.30 -9.82 0.11
N TRP A 169 8.65 -10.48 1.21
CA TRP A 169 10.07 -10.79 1.52
C TRP A 169 10.70 -11.84 0.62
N GLN A 170 9.92 -12.48 -0.24
CA GLN A 170 10.42 -13.43 -1.24
C GLN A 170 10.66 -12.78 -2.62
N GLN A 171 10.39 -11.48 -2.75
CA GLN A 171 10.50 -10.73 -4.02
C GLN A 171 11.80 -11.00 -4.75
N ASP A 172 12.93 -10.94 -4.06
CA ASP A 172 14.24 -11.13 -4.68
C ASP A 172 14.34 -12.41 -5.50
N LYS A 173 13.87 -13.51 -4.94
CA LYS A 173 13.92 -14.84 -5.58
C LYS A 173 12.83 -14.98 -6.64
N GLU A 174 11.65 -14.46 -6.34
CA GLU A 174 10.46 -14.64 -7.20
C GLU A 174 10.50 -13.73 -8.41
N PHE A 175 10.94 -12.48 -8.26
CA PHE A 175 11.12 -11.56 -9.38
C PHE A 175 12.27 -12.00 -10.30
N GLU A 176 13.34 -12.57 -9.75
CA GLU A 176 14.42 -13.14 -10.54
C GLU A 176 13.95 -14.33 -11.39
N SER A 177 13.09 -15.19 -10.84
CA SER A 177 12.58 -16.38 -11.52
C SER A 177 11.41 -16.12 -12.47
N PHE A 178 10.69 -15.00 -12.32
CA PHE A 178 9.60 -14.66 -13.23
C PHE A 178 10.14 -14.22 -14.59
N ASN A 179 9.75 -14.90 -15.66
CA ASN A 179 10.22 -14.59 -17.00
C ASN A 179 9.27 -13.60 -17.72
N GLY A 180 9.19 -12.38 -17.20
CA GLY A 180 8.34 -11.32 -17.74
C GLY A 180 8.62 -9.97 -17.11
N VAL A 181 7.79 -8.99 -17.42
CA VAL A 181 7.86 -7.63 -16.87
C VAL A 181 7.27 -7.60 -15.46
N ILE A 182 7.87 -6.80 -14.58
CA ILE A 182 7.43 -6.60 -13.20
C ILE A 182 6.92 -5.17 -13.06
N LEU A 183 5.67 -5.03 -12.63
CA LEU A 183 5.04 -3.75 -12.34
C LEU A 183 4.83 -3.62 -10.83
N MET A 184 5.50 -2.66 -10.22
CA MET A 184 5.25 -2.28 -8.82
C MET A 184 4.33 -1.08 -8.76
N THR A 185 3.26 -1.19 -7.99
CA THR A 185 2.30 -0.09 -7.80
C THR A 185 2.62 0.73 -6.56
N THR A 186 2.81 0.05 -5.42
CA THR A 186 3.02 0.69 -4.12
C THR A 186 3.97 -0.14 -3.26
N ASN A 187 3.82 -0.06 -1.94
CA ASN A 187 4.51 -0.91 -0.94
C ASN A 187 4.30 -2.41 -1.30
N CYS A 188 4.85 -3.27 -0.70
CA CYS A 188 6.05 -3.62 -0.03
C CYS A 188 7.15 -3.92 -1.04
N ILE A 189 7.98 -3.00 -1.33
CA ILE A 189 9.11 -3.19 -2.27
C ILE A 189 10.41 -3.38 -1.48
N THR A 190 11.14 -4.44 -1.80
CA THR A 190 12.53 -4.61 -1.39
C THR A 190 13.47 -3.91 -2.38
N PRO A 191 14.68 -3.48 -1.99
CA PRO A 191 15.61 -2.89 -2.94
C PRO A 191 15.85 -3.82 -4.13
N PRO A 192 15.56 -3.38 -5.37
CA PRO A 192 15.66 -4.24 -6.54
C PRO A 192 17.08 -4.73 -6.80
N LYS A 193 17.22 -5.99 -7.24
CA LYS A 193 18.51 -6.55 -7.66
C LYS A 193 18.77 -6.30 -9.13
N ALA A 194 20.06 -6.20 -9.47
CA ALA A 194 20.51 -6.04 -10.86
C ALA A 194 20.01 -7.17 -11.79
N SER A 195 19.74 -8.36 -11.25
CA SER A 195 19.29 -9.53 -12.02
C SER A 195 17.89 -9.39 -12.65
N TYR A 196 17.07 -8.46 -12.16
CA TYR A 196 15.70 -8.22 -12.69
C TYR A 196 15.33 -6.74 -12.85
N LEU A 197 16.24 -5.84 -12.50
CA LEU A 197 15.97 -4.38 -12.53
C LEU A 197 15.60 -3.87 -13.94
N ASP A 198 16.13 -4.48 -14.98
CA ASP A 198 15.85 -4.15 -16.39
C ASP A 198 14.45 -4.57 -16.85
N ARG A 199 13.74 -5.35 -16.05
CA ARG A 199 12.38 -5.82 -16.32
C ARG A 199 11.33 -5.20 -15.39
N MET A 200 11.75 -4.24 -14.53
CA MET A 200 10.92 -3.62 -13.50
C MET A 200 10.53 -2.19 -13.87
#